data_6705476a5a461579d55e685dda265b38
#
_entry.id   6705476a5a461579d55e685dda265b38
#
_cell.length_a   1.000
_cell.length_b   1.000
_cell.length_c   1.000
_cell.angle_alpha   90.00
_cell.angle_beta   90.00
_cell.angle_gamma   90.00
#
_symmetry.space_group_name_H-M   'P 1'
#
loop_
_entity.id
_entity.type
_entity.pdbx_description
1 polymer ?
#
loop_
_entity_poly.entity_id
_entity_poly.type
_entity_poly.pdbx_seq_one_letter_code
_entity_poly.pdbx_strand_id
1 'polypeptide(L)'
;LFWLAARNRRRRLERFGRMQVLEELMPEVSTGRVTLKFILFCTAVTLLILAAARPQFGSKLREEKTQGVEMMLAVDVSNSMLAEDFEPNRLERTKYAINKLFDGLHQDRVGLIVFAGEPKVQLPITSDYRMAKAFAKRIDPSLVPVQGTAIGKALSQALMSFSGETEENHSRV
;
A
#
# COMPACT_ATOMS: atom_id res chain seq x y z
N LEU A 1 16.80 29.58 -34.55
CA LEU A 1 17.85 28.94 -35.33
C LEU A 1 17.40 28.66 -36.74
N PHE A 2 16.28 27.97 -36.99
CA PHE A 2 15.76 27.65 -38.33
C PHE A 2 15.50 28.91 -39.20
N TRP A 3 14.86 29.92 -38.61
CA TRP A 3 14.58 31.17 -39.29
C TRP A 3 15.85 31.94 -39.68
N LEU A 4 16.87 31.92 -38.82
CA LEU A 4 18.19 32.49 -39.09
C LEU A 4 18.90 31.72 -40.21
N ALA A 5 18.83 30.38 -40.18
CA ALA A 5 19.40 29.53 -41.22
C ALA A 5 18.71 29.76 -42.60
N ALA A 6 17.38 29.86 -42.62
CA ALA A 6 16.60 30.16 -43.80
C ALA A 6 16.96 31.55 -44.36
N ARG A 7 17.09 32.56 -43.47
CA ARG A 7 17.49 33.92 -43.85
C ARG A 7 18.93 33.99 -44.37
N ASN A 8 19.82 33.27 -43.76
CA ASN A 8 21.24 33.18 -44.20
C ASN A 8 21.37 32.46 -45.56
N ARG A 9 20.56 31.40 -45.78
CA ARG A 9 20.49 30.70 -47.07
C ARG A 9 19.98 31.61 -48.17
N ARG A 10 18.94 32.40 -47.90
CA ARG A 10 18.39 33.37 -48.85
C ARG A 10 19.43 34.43 -49.20
N ARG A 11 20.15 35.01 -48.24
CA ARG A 11 21.23 35.98 -48.43
C ARG A 11 22.42 35.42 -49.23
N ARG A 12 22.71 34.12 -49.09
CA ARG A 12 23.80 33.47 -49.88
C ARG A 12 23.37 33.26 -51.31
N LEU A 13 22.10 32.90 -51.55
CA LEU A 13 21.54 32.71 -52.90
C LEU A 13 21.44 34.04 -53.65
N GLU A 14 21.12 35.16 -52.99
CA GLU A 14 21.13 36.51 -53.56
C GLU A 14 22.50 36.99 -54.02
N ARG A 15 23.58 36.41 -53.52
CA ARG A 15 24.98 36.72 -53.95
C ARG A 15 25.40 35.93 -55.21
N PHE A 16 24.69 34.90 -55.57
CA PHE A 16 25.02 34.06 -56.75
C PHE A 16 24.28 34.45 -58.02
N GLY A 17 23.28 35.36 -58.00
CA GLY A 17 22.58 35.84 -59.18
C GLY A 17 21.16 36.29 -58.90
N ARG A 18 20.46 36.75 -59.97
CA ARG A 18 19.07 37.15 -59.88
C ARG A 18 18.21 35.95 -59.53
N MET A 19 17.38 36.09 -58.50
CA MET A 19 16.52 35.03 -57.96
C MET A 19 15.62 34.37 -59.03
N GLN A 20 15.17 35.13 -60.03
CA GLN A 20 14.35 34.62 -61.14
C GLN A 20 15.02 33.51 -61.94
N VAL A 21 16.36 33.61 -62.19
CA VAL A 21 17.11 32.61 -62.93
C VAL A 21 17.43 31.38 -62.09
N LEU A 22 17.55 31.53 -60.76
CA LEU A 22 17.75 30.42 -59.82
C LEU A 22 16.48 29.58 -59.63
N GLU A 23 15.30 30.18 -59.62
CA GLU A 23 14.03 29.45 -59.53
C GLU A 23 13.77 28.59 -60.77
N GLU A 24 14.21 29.02 -61.93
CA GLU A 24 14.10 28.27 -63.18
C GLU A 24 15.09 27.09 -63.28
N LEU A 25 16.22 27.23 -62.64
CA LEU A 25 17.28 26.19 -62.59
C LEU A 25 17.07 25.15 -61.48
N MET A 26 16.23 25.42 -60.47
CA MET A 26 15.97 24.53 -59.36
C MET A 26 14.48 24.31 -59.11
N PRO A 27 13.73 23.69 -60.02
CA PRO A 27 12.27 23.51 -59.90
C PRO A 27 11.87 22.57 -58.73
N GLU A 28 12.78 21.79 -58.20
CA GLU A 28 12.49 20.79 -57.15
C GLU A 28 12.65 21.29 -55.72
N VAL A 29 13.19 22.50 -55.49
CA VAL A 29 13.38 23.01 -54.14
C VAL A 29 12.10 23.66 -53.61
N SER A 30 11.11 22.85 -53.31
CA SER A 30 9.90 23.29 -52.65
C SER A 30 10.22 23.71 -51.22
N THR A 31 10.11 25.02 -50.92
CA THR A 31 10.23 25.57 -49.56
C THR A 31 9.23 24.92 -48.58
N GLY A 32 8.09 24.49 -49.07
CA GLY A 32 7.08 23.78 -48.28
C GLY A 32 7.55 22.45 -47.74
N ARG A 33 8.37 21.66 -48.50
CA ARG A 33 8.91 20.37 -48.05
C ARG A 33 9.92 20.54 -46.88
N VAL A 34 10.70 21.62 -46.90
CA VAL A 34 11.67 21.92 -45.85
C VAL A 34 10.95 22.32 -44.56
N THR A 35 9.92 23.14 -44.67
CA THR A 35 9.09 23.58 -43.54
C THR A 35 8.34 22.39 -42.95
N LEU A 36 7.75 21.51 -43.78
CA LEU A 36 7.07 20.31 -43.33
C LEU A 36 8.02 19.38 -42.55
N LYS A 37 9.23 19.12 -43.08
CA LYS A 37 10.25 18.31 -42.39
C LYS A 37 10.63 18.92 -41.03
N PHE A 38 10.72 20.25 -40.96
CA PHE A 38 11.06 20.92 -39.69
C PHE A 38 9.93 20.79 -38.67
N ILE A 39 8.66 20.96 -39.09
CA ILE A 39 7.48 20.80 -38.24
C ILE A 39 7.43 19.35 -37.71
N LEU A 40 7.59 18.34 -38.58
CA LEU A 40 7.62 16.94 -38.19
C LEU A 40 8.75 16.62 -37.20
N PHE A 41 9.92 17.18 -37.42
CA PHE A 41 11.06 17.02 -36.50
C PHE A 41 10.76 17.64 -35.13
N CYS A 42 10.24 18.87 -35.08
CA CYS A 42 9.86 19.51 -33.82
C CYS A 42 8.76 18.71 -33.09
N THR A 43 7.75 18.23 -33.81
CA THR A 43 6.70 17.38 -33.24
C THR A 43 7.26 16.08 -32.65
N ALA A 44 8.14 15.41 -33.39
CA ALA A 44 8.78 14.20 -32.92
C ALA A 44 9.61 14.44 -31.64
N VAL A 45 10.39 15.51 -31.60
CA VAL A 45 11.20 15.89 -30.43
C VAL A 45 10.27 16.21 -29.23
N THR A 46 9.19 16.95 -29.45
CA THR A 46 8.22 17.27 -28.39
C THR A 46 7.58 15.99 -27.81
N LEU A 47 7.15 15.08 -28.68
CA LEU A 47 6.60 13.78 -28.25
C LEU A 47 7.63 12.94 -27.48
N LEU A 48 8.89 12.98 -27.90
CA LEU A 48 9.98 12.28 -27.24
C LEU A 48 10.26 12.85 -25.84
N ILE A 49 10.23 14.18 -25.70
CA ILE A 49 10.36 14.85 -24.40
C ILE A 49 9.17 14.50 -23.50
N LEU A 50 7.94 14.49 -24.01
CA LEU A 50 6.76 14.08 -23.26
C LEU A 50 6.83 12.62 -22.83
N ALA A 51 7.32 11.73 -23.70
CA ALA A 51 7.53 10.33 -23.38
C ALA A 51 8.61 10.14 -22.31
N ALA A 52 9.72 10.91 -22.40
CA ALA A 52 10.80 10.88 -21.42
C ALA A 52 10.39 11.48 -20.07
N ALA A 53 9.50 12.46 -20.06
CA ALA A 53 8.96 13.08 -18.86
C ALA A 53 8.12 12.09 -18.01
N ARG A 54 7.75 10.91 -18.56
CA ARG A 54 6.95 9.89 -17.88
C ARG A 54 5.84 10.54 -17.04
N PRO A 55 4.86 11.25 -17.62
CA PRO A 55 3.80 11.84 -16.84
C PRO A 55 3.11 10.71 -16.07
N GLN A 56 3.45 10.60 -14.79
CA GLN A 56 2.81 9.64 -13.90
C GLN A 56 1.43 10.21 -13.57
N PHE A 57 0.45 9.90 -14.38
CA PHE A 57 -0.95 9.97 -13.94
C PHE A 57 -1.17 8.84 -12.93
N GLY A 58 -0.41 8.87 -11.82
CA GLY A 58 -0.60 7.96 -10.72
C GLY A 58 -1.90 8.33 -10.06
N SER A 59 -2.86 7.41 -10.01
CA SER A 59 -3.78 7.39 -8.89
C SER A 59 -2.91 7.44 -7.64
N LYS A 60 -2.92 8.55 -6.91
CA LYS A 60 -2.47 8.53 -5.52
C LYS A 60 -3.26 7.40 -4.91
N LEU A 61 -2.59 6.28 -4.57
CA LEU A 61 -3.10 5.37 -3.56
C LEU A 61 -3.40 6.30 -2.39
N ARG A 62 -4.64 6.71 -2.27
CA ARG A 62 -5.16 7.33 -1.08
C ARG A 62 -4.99 6.22 -0.08
N GLU A 63 -3.97 6.31 0.77
CA GLU A 63 -4.02 5.60 2.03
C GLU A 63 -5.30 6.11 2.68
N GLU A 64 -6.39 5.40 2.42
CA GLU A 64 -7.51 5.47 3.31
C GLU A 64 -6.93 5.06 4.65
N LYS A 65 -6.68 6.04 5.51
CA LYS A 65 -6.50 5.79 6.93
C LYS A 65 -7.81 5.16 7.37
N THR A 66 -7.87 3.87 7.15
CA THR A 66 -8.92 3.02 7.67
C THR A 66 -8.77 3.12 9.17
N GLN A 67 -9.69 3.81 9.81
CA GLN A 67 -9.78 3.90 11.26
C GLN A 67 -10.33 2.56 11.75
N GLY A 68 -9.56 1.48 11.57
CA GLY A 68 -9.85 0.21 12.22
C GLY A 68 -9.59 0.33 13.72
N VAL A 69 -10.37 -0.37 14.50
CA VAL A 69 -10.19 -0.48 15.95
C VAL A 69 -9.15 -1.56 16.24
N GLU A 70 -8.25 -1.30 17.17
CA GLU A 70 -7.37 -2.32 17.72
C GLU A 70 -8.07 -3.02 18.87
N MET A 71 -8.14 -4.33 18.81
CA MET A 71 -8.84 -5.15 19.76
C MET A 71 -7.91 -6.25 20.30
N MET A 72 -7.76 -6.33 21.61
CA MET A 72 -7.05 -7.41 22.27
C MET A 72 -8.07 -8.34 22.97
N LEU A 73 -8.15 -9.56 22.50
CA LEU A 73 -9.01 -10.59 23.07
C LEU A 73 -8.26 -11.35 24.19
N ALA A 74 -8.73 -11.28 25.40
CA ALA A 74 -8.24 -12.07 26.53
C ALA A 74 -9.15 -13.25 26.79
N VAL A 75 -8.62 -14.48 26.64
CA VAL A 75 -9.38 -15.73 26.76
C VAL A 75 -8.93 -16.48 27.99
N ASP A 76 -9.86 -16.77 28.88
CA ASP A 76 -9.64 -17.65 30.01
C ASP A 76 -9.46 -19.10 29.53
N VAL A 77 -8.37 -19.72 29.95
CA VAL A 77 -8.04 -21.12 29.69
C VAL A 77 -7.88 -21.93 30.96
N SER A 78 -8.42 -21.43 32.08
CA SER A 78 -8.43 -22.17 33.35
C SER A 78 -9.22 -23.48 33.24
N ASN A 79 -8.97 -24.42 34.14
CA ASN A 79 -9.65 -25.72 34.13
C ASN A 79 -11.18 -25.61 34.21
N SER A 80 -11.72 -24.55 34.78
CA SER A 80 -13.17 -24.28 34.79
C SER A 80 -13.77 -24.11 33.40
N MET A 81 -12.98 -23.77 32.40
CA MET A 81 -13.44 -23.65 31.01
C MET A 81 -13.66 -25.01 30.31
N LEU A 82 -13.23 -26.10 30.95
CA LEU A 82 -13.54 -27.46 30.49
C LEU A 82 -14.91 -27.96 30.98
N ALA A 83 -15.63 -27.19 31.77
CA ALA A 83 -16.96 -27.55 32.23
C ALA A 83 -17.92 -27.73 31.03
N GLU A 84 -18.71 -28.80 31.09
CA GLU A 84 -19.65 -29.23 30.04
C GLU A 84 -21.09 -28.74 30.27
N ASP A 85 -21.25 -27.63 30.97
CA ASP A 85 -22.56 -26.97 31.13
C ASP A 85 -23.04 -26.30 29.81
N PHE A 86 -22.12 -26.17 28.85
CA PHE A 86 -22.40 -25.80 27.46
C PHE A 86 -21.75 -26.83 26.51
N GLU A 87 -22.54 -27.38 25.61
CA GLU A 87 -22.00 -28.34 24.62
C GLU A 87 -21.08 -27.67 23.58
N PRO A 88 -19.88 -28.25 23.30
CA PRO A 88 -19.26 -29.41 23.95
C PRO A 88 -18.60 -29.07 25.31
N ASN A 89 -18.11 -27.86 25.52
CA ASN A 89 -17.65 -27.24 26.75
C ASN A 89 -17.52 -25.72 26.56
N ARG A 90 -17.28 -24.99 27.67
CA ARG A 90 -17.15 -23.52 27.64
C ARG A 90 -16.03 -23.05 26.72
N LEU A 91 -14.87 -23.72 26.74
CA LEU A 91 -13.72 -23.32 25.92
C LEU A 91 -14.00 -23.45 24.42
N GLU A 92 -14.56 -24.58 23.99
CA GLU A 92 -14.90 -24.77 22.56
C GLU A 92 -15.96 -23.79 22.10
N ARG A 93 -16.92 -23.48 22.94
CA ARG A 93 -17.94 -22.46 22.65
C ARG A 93 -17.33 -21.07 22.52
N THR A 94 -16.33 -20.75 23.37
CA THR A 94 -15.57 -19.50 23.29
C THR A 94 -14.76 -19.44 21.99
N LYS A 95 -14.08 -20.50 21.59
CA LYS A 95 -13.38 -20.57 20.29
C LYS A 95 -14.31 -20.36 19.11
N TYR A 96 -15.51 -20.95 19.16
CA TYR A 96 -16.51 -20.73 18.12
C TYR A 96 -16.95 -19.28 18.04
N ALA A 97 -17.24 -18.64 19.19
CA ALA A 97 -17.62 -17.24 19.26
C ALA A 97 -16.54 -16.31 18.73
N ILE A 98 -15.26 -16.56 19.07
CA ILE A 98 -14.10 -15.82 18.57
C ILE A 98 -13.96 -15.96 17.04
N ASN A 99 -14.10 -17.16 16.50
CA ASN A 99 -14.06 -17.36 15.05
C ASN A 99 -15.17 -16.59 14.34
N LYS A 100 -16.39 -16.61 14.89
CA LYS A 100 -17.52 -15.85 14.36
C LYS A 100 -17.30 -14.34 14.44
N LEU A 101 -16.68 -13.86 15.52
CA LEU A 101 -16.28 -12.46 15.64
C LEU A 101 -15.31 -12.07 14.52
N PHE A 102 -14.29 -12.88 14.27
CA PHE A 102 -13.30 -12.63 13.19
C PHE A 102 -13.93 -12.67 11.79
N ASP A 103 -15.04 -13.38 11.59
CA ASP A 103 -15.78 -13.37 10.31
C ASP A 103 -16.47 -12.02 10.05
N GLY A 104 -16.81 -11.28 11.09
CA GLY A 104 -17.46 -9.98 11.00
C GLY A 104 -16.52 -8.78 10.93
N LEU A 105 -15.22 -8.98 11.17
CA LEU A 105 -14.23 -7.90 11.15
C LEU A 105 -13.68 -7.70 9.72
N HIS A 106 -13.50 -6.43 9.32
CA HIS A 106 -13.05 -6.13 7.96
C HIS A 106 -11.80 -5.27 7.90
N GLN A 107 -11.60 -4.39 8.86
CA GLN A 107 -10.52 -3.40 8.85
C GLN A 107 -9.86 -3.23 10.22
N ASP A 108 -10.30 -4.01 11.20
CA ASP A 108 -9.82 -3.96 12.57
C ASP A 108 -8.53 -4.79 12.73
N ARG A 109 -7.78 -4.47 13.76
CA ARG A 109 -6.58 -5.23 14.13
C ARG A 109 -6.88 -6.02 15.40
N VAL A 110 -6.49 -7.27 15.41
CA VAL A 110 -6.82 -8.17 16.53
C VAL A 110 -5.56 -8.81 17.10
N GLY A 111 -5.50 -8.88 18.41
CA GLY A 111 -4.52 -9.67 19.16
C GLY A 111 -5.21 -10.66 20.07
N LEU A 112 -4.46 -11.67 20.54
CA LEU A 112 -4.99 -12.74 21.35
C LEU A 112 -4.08 -13.02 22.56
N ILE A 113 -4.63 -12.92 23.74
CA ILE A 113 -4.01 -13.31 25.01
C ILE A 113 -4.81 -14.47 25.59
N VAL A 114 -4.13 -15.50 26.04
CA VAL A 114 -4.69 -16.54 26.90
C VAL A 114 -4.23 -16.33 28.33
N PHE A 115 -5.09 -16.56 29.28
CA PHE A 115 -4.72 -16.44 30.68
C PHE A 115 -5.38 -17.50 31.55
N ALA A 116 -4.70 -17.88 32.62
CA ALA A 116 -5.20 -18.63 33.78
C ALA A 116 -4.58 -18.00 35.04
N GLY A 117 -3.65 -18.61 35.71
CA GLY A 117 -2.87 -17.96 36.77
C GLY A 117 -1.88 -16.90 36.27
N GLU A 118 -1.49 -16.98 35.01
CA GLU A 118 -0.63 -16.03 34.32
C GLU A 118 -1.13 -15.76 32.89
N PRO A 119 -0.94 -14.53 32.35
CA PRO A 119 -1.27 -14.21 30.97
C PRO A 119 -0.13 -14.59 30.03
N LYS A 120 -0.49 -15.00 28.80
CA LYS A 120 0.44 -15.27 27.71
C LYS A 120 -0.09 -14.72 26.41
N VAL A 121 0.68 -13.87 25.76
CA VAL A 121 0.33 -13.37 24.41
C VAL A 121 0.50 -14.53 23.44
N GLN A 122 -0.57 -14.90 22.77
CA GLN A 122 -0.60 -15.94 21.74
C GLN A 122 -0.43 -15.33 20.34
N LEU A 123 -1.02 -14.16 20.12
CA LEU A 123 -0.94 -13.45 18.87
C LEU A 123 -0.82 -11.94 19.16
N PRO A 124 0.27 -11.29 18.71
CA PRO A 124 0.35 -9.83 18.71
C PRO A 124 -0.74 -9.22 17.82
N ILE A 125 -0.99 -7.92 17.99
CA ILE A 125 -2.00 -7.21 17.20
C ILE A 125 -1.66 -7.31 15.71
N THR A 126 -2.59 -7.85 14.93
CA THR A 126 -2.42 -8.08 13.48
C THR A 126 -3.74 -7.87 12.73
N SER A 127 -3.65 -7.56 11.44
CA SER A 127 -4.79 -7.54 10.50
C SER A 127 -4.99 -8.88 9.78
N ASP A 128 -4.15 -9.89 10.02
CA ASP A 128 -4.30 -11.21 9.39
C ASP A 128 -5.29 -12.09 10.17
N TYR A 129 -6.57 -12.02 9.81
CA TYR A 129 -7.63 -12.83 10.40
C TYR A 129 -7.47 -14.33 10.18
N ARG A 130 -6.76 -14.76 9.12
CA ARG A 130 -6.51 -16.20 8.89
C ARG A 130 -5.56 -16.74 9.95
N MET A 131 -4.51 -15.97 10.25
CA MET A 131 -3.60 -16.27 11.34
C MET A 131 -4.35 -16.24 12.68
N ALA A 132 -5.14 -15.20 12.95
CA ALA A 132 -5.92 -15.07 14.17
C ALA A 132 -6.85 -16.28 14.42
N LYS A 133 -7.57 -16.74 13.40
CA LYS A 133 -8.42 -17.94 13.45
C LYS A 133 -7.61 -19.21 13.71
N ALA A 134 -6.42 -19.34 13.11
CA ALA A 134 -5.56 -20.49 13.32
C ALA A 134 -5.06 -20.56 14.78
N PHE A 135 -4.70 -19.42 15.36
CA PHE A 135 -4.29 -19.35 16.78
C PHE A 135 -5.48 -19.59 17.71
N ALA A 136 -6.64 -19.02 17.43
CA ALA A 136 -7.85 -19.22 18.22
C ALA A 136 -8.25 -20.70 18.31
N LYS A 137 -8.14 -21.45 17.22
CA LYS A 137 -8.40 -22.91 17.19
C LYS A 137 -7.43 -23.71 18.05
N ARG A 138 -6.21 -23.22 18.24
CA ARG A 138 -5.13 -23.89 18.99
C ARG A 138 -5.16 -23.57 20.49
N ILE A 139 -6.10 -22.77 20.95
CA ILE A 139 -6.24 -22.44 22.37
C ILE A 139 -6.52 -23.74 23.15
N ASP A 140 -5.72 -23.99 24.16
CA ASP A 140 -5.82 -25.16 25.01
C ASP A 140 -5.35 -24.81 26.44
N PRO A 141 -5.93 -25.39 27.49
CA PRO A 141 -5.52 -25.15 28.88
C PRO A 141 -4.02 -25.42 29.16
N SER A 142 -3.40 -26.33 28.39
CA SER A 142 -1.97 -26.62 28.51
C SER A 142 -1.04 -25.47 28.12
N LEU A 143 -1.54 -24.46 27.45
CA LEU A 143 -0.75 -23.27 27.06
C LEU A 143 -0.33 -22.42 28.26
N VAL A 144 -1.06 -22.52 29.39
CA VAL A 144 -0.77 -21.83 30.66
C VAL A 144 -0.71 -22.86 31.76
N PRO A 145 0.50 -23.29 32.16
CA PRO A 145 0.66 -24.34 33.18
C PRO A 145 0.21 -23.90 34.58
N VAL A 146 0.29 -22.60 34.88
CA VAL A 146 -0.14 -22.05 36.16
C VAL A 146 -1.64 -21.85 36.16
N GLN A 147 -2.35 -22.65 36.96
CA GLN A 147 -3.80 -22.56 37.06
C GLN A 147 -4.23 -21.37 37.95
N GLY A 148 -5.42 -20.86 37.70
CA GLY A 148 -5.98 -19.70 38.39
C GLY A 148 -6.74 -18.81 37.39
N THR A 149 -7.15 -17.62 37.82
CA THR A 149 -7.89 -16.65 36.98
C THR A 149 -7.37 -15.24 37.24
N ALA A 150 -6.17 -14.95 36.70
CA ALA A 150 -5.47 -13.70 36.95
C ALA A 150 -5.91 -12.59 35.95
N ILE A 151 -7.18 -12.15 35.99
CA ILE A 151 -7.76 -11.16 35.08
C ILE A 151 -6.97 -9.85 35.11
N GLY A 152 -6.57 -9.37 36.30
CA GLY A 152 -5.80 -8.12 36.42
C GLY A 152 -4.48 -8.15 35.68
N LYS A 153 -3.74 -9.28 35.75
CA LYS A 153 -2.49 -9.47 35.01
C LYS A 153 -2.77 -9.53 33.49
N ALA A 154 -3.84 -10.20 33.08
CA ALA A 154 -4.23 -10.28 31.67
C ALA A 154 -4.56 -8.89 31.09
N LEU A 155 -5.26 -8.06 31.84
CA LEU A 155 -5.58 -6.69 31.46
C LEU A 155 -4.33 -5.81 31.36
N SER A 156 -3.42 -5.92 32.34
CA SER A 156 -2.13 -5.21 32.29
C SER A 156 -1.29 -5.62 31.08
N GLN A 157 -1.25 -6.92 30.75
CA GLN A 157 -0.56 -7.43 29.55
C GLN A 157 -1.19 -6.92 28.25
N ALA A 158 -2.53 -6.83 28.20
CA ALA A 158 -3.23 -6.26 27.06
C ALA A 158 -2.89 -4.78 26.86
N LEU A 159 -2.87 -3.99 27.92
CA LEU A 159 -2.50 -2.57 27.87
C LEU A 159 -1.05 -2.39 27.38
N MET A 160 -0.11 -3.21 27.84
CA MET A 160 1.28 -3.18 27.35
C MET A 160 1.36 -3.51 25.86
N SER A 161 0.52 -4.41 25.36
CA SER A 161 0.49 -4.79 23.95
C SER A 161 0.01 -3.66 23.03
N PHE A 162 -0.85 -2.78 23.48
CA PHE A 162 -1.23 -1.56 22.74
C PHE A 162 -0.14 -0.49 22.78
N SER A 163 0.56 -0.34 23.91
CA SER A 163 1.60 0.69 24.08
C SER A 163 2.85 0.42 23.23
N GLY A 164 3.19 -0.85 23.00
CA GLY A 164 4.37 -1.24 22.23
C GLY A 164 4.35 -0.80 20.75
N GLU A 165 3.18 -0.59 20.17
CA GLU A 165 3.07 -0.13 18.76
C GLU A 165 3.08 1.40 18.61
N THR A 166 2.77 2.12 19.67
CA THR A 166 2.74 3.59 19.61
C THR A 166 4.15 4.20 19.51
N GLU A 167 5.18 3.53 20.05
CA GLU A 167 6.57 3.99 19.96
C GLU A 167 7.21 3.72 18.58
N GLU A 168 6.82 2.64 17.90
CA GLU A 168 7.38 2.31 16.59
C GLU A 168 6.91 3.25 15.46
N ASN A 169 5.73 3.83 15.59
CA ASN A 169 5.18 4.79 14.62
C ASN A 169 5.75 6.21 14.75
N HIS A 170 6.39 6.57 15.87
CA HIS A 170 6.98 7.90 16.06
C HIS A 170 8.44 8.00 15.57
N SER A 171 9.09 6.88 15.27
CA SER A 171 10.50 6.85 14.81
C SER A 171 10.67 6.78 13.28
N ARG A 172 9.58 6.89 12.50
CA ARG A 172 9.61 6.92 11.04
C ARG A 172 9.07 8.24 10.49
N VAL A 173 9.72 9.33 10.86
CA VAL A 173 9.60 10.63 10.15
C VAL A 173 10.96 10.99 9.58
#